data_4d048d7a2a095291032397bcf910e133
#
_entry.id   4d048d7a2a095291032397bcf910e133
#
_cell.length_a   1.000
_cell.length_b   1.000
_cell.length_c   1.000
_cell.angle_alpha   90.00
_cell.angle_beta   90.00
_cell.angle_gamma   90.00
#
_symmetry.space_group_name_H-M   'P 1'
#
loop_
_entity.id
_entity.type
_entity.pdbx_description
1 polymer ?
#
loop_
_entity_poly.entity_id
_entity_poly.type
_entity_poly.pdbx_seq_one_letter_code
_entity_poly.pdbx_strand_id
1 'polypeptide(L)'
;SRKMKLKKNNIYTLMVSRAREILEDLHLMEGIGIQSFPDIHFLETDAKKRAYLAGVFLSCGSVNNPDTSNYHLEMSVNEPEYASFIMELMNCYDLHAKMIKRRNKYVVYLKSAEKIGDFLRAIGASQSVMNFEMTRIDRSMANTVNRWNNCDIANEVKAMSASTAQIEDIAYIIDKVGIEILDDKTRTVALLRLENPELTLNELADTYYQQTGQTIS
;
A
#
# COMPACT_ATOMS: atom_id res chain seq x y z
N SER A 1 9.20 -33.83 15.79
CA SER A 1 10.58 -33.99 15.32
C SER A 1 10.91 -32.94 14.26
N ARG A 2 12.17 -32.54 14.18
CA ARG A 2 12.66 -31.57 13.20
C ARG A 2 13.50 -32.31 12.15
N LYS A 3 13.13 -32.24 10.88
CA LYS A 3 13.95 -32.77 9.77
C LYS A 3 14.41 -31.62 8.89
N MET A 4 15.69 -31.53 8.58
CA MET A 4 16.23 -30.58 7.59
C MET A 4 16.15 -31.20 6.20
N LYS A 5 15.55 -30.49 5.24
CA LYS A 5 15.63 -30.81 3.81
C LYS A 5 16.81 -30.10 3.14
N LEU A 6 17.29 -30.65 2.03
CA LEU A 6 18.34 -30.08 1.17
C LEU A 6 18.15 -28.59 0.77
N LYS A 7 16.94 -28.04 0.90
CA LYS A 7 16.59 -26.63 0.60
C LYS A 7 16.55 -25.70 1.83
N LYS A 8 17.24 -26.03 2.92
CA LYS A 8 17.32 -25.22 4.16
C LYS A 8 15.98 -24.95 4.89
N ASN A 9 14.86 -25.53 4.47
CA ASN A 9 13.57 -25.35 5.13
C ASN A 9 13.38 -26.42 6.21
N ASN A 10 13.06 -26.00 7.42
CA ASN A 10 12.70 -26.91 8.50
C ASN A 10 11.33 -27.52 8.26
N ILE A 11 11.20 -28.83 8.43
CA ILE A 11 9.90 -29.49 8.51
C ILE A 11 9.63 -29.79 9.98
N TYR A 12 8.51 -29.29 10.47
CA TYR A 12 8.02 -29.57 11.81
C TYR A 12 6.97 -30.66 11.73
N THR A 13 7.11 -31.71 12.51
CA THR A 13 6.13 -32.79 12.62
C THR A 13 5.63 -32.83 14.05
N LEU A 14 4.34 -32.58 14.22
CA LEU A 14 3.63 -32.78 15.48
C LEU A 14 3.08 -34.20 15.51
N MET A 15 3.42 -34.96 16.55
CA MET A 15 2.82 -36.25 16.84
C MET A 15 1.95 -36.09 18.06
N VAL A 16 0.69 -36.46 17.91
CA VAL A 16 -0.32 -36.34 18.96
C VAL A 16 -0.76 -37.73 19.37
N SER A 17 -0.68 -38.02 20.66
CA SER A 17 -1.33 -39.20 21.26
C SER A 17 -2.83 -38.93 21.39
N ARG A 18 -3.68 -39.98 21.29
CA ARG A 18 -5.15 -39.88 21.34
C ARG A 18 -5.74 -39.05 20.20
N ALA A 19 -5.20 -39.20 18.98
CA ALA A 19 -5.65 -38.44 17.82
C ALA A 19 -7.15 -38.58 17.56
N ARG A 20 -7.73 -39.74 17.81
CA ARG A 20 -9.16 -39.97 17.62
C ARG A 20 -10.02 -39.12 18.57
N GLU A 21 -9.73 -39.10 19.86
CA GLU A 21 -10.46 -38.30 20.85
C GLU A 21 -10.39 -36.77 20.47
N ILE A 22 -9.25 -36.32 20.01
CA ILE A 22 -9.09 -34.92 19.58
C ILE A 22 -9.89 -34.63 18.32
N LEU A 23 -9.91 -35.51 17.34
CA LEU A 23 -10.69 -35.32 16.11
C LEU A 23 -12.22 -35.38 16.40
N GLU A 24 -12.65 -36.19 17.33
CA GLU A 24 -14.04 -36.23 17.80
C GLU A 24 -14.40 -34.93 18.54
N ASP A 25 -13.54 -34.42 19.42
CA ASP A 25 -13.74 -33.16 20.16
C ASP A 25 -13.74 -31.95 19.23
N LEU A 26 -12.96 -32.00 18.17
CA LEU A 26 -12.89 -30.95 17.14
C LEU A 26 -14.02 -31.09 16.07
N HIS A 27 -14.91 -32.03 16.21
CA HIS A 27 -15.96 -32.34 15.23
C HIS A 27 -15.42 -32.59 13.81
N LEU A 28 -14.24 -33.20 13.72
CA LEU A 28 -13.59 -33.58 12.45
C LEU A 28 -13.82 -35.07 12.10
N MET A 29 -14.59 -35.80 12.91
CA MET A 29 -14.92 -37.19 12.67
C MET A 29 -16.41 -37.30 12.32
N GLU A 30 -16.69 -37.86 11.15
CA GLU A 30 -18.05 -38.26 10.77
C GLU A 30 -18.07 -39.75 10.45
N GLY A 31 -18.54 -40.54 11.40
CA GLY A 31 -18.51 -42.00 11.31
C GLY A 31 -17.08 -42.56 11.28
N ILE A 32 -16.66 -43.10 10.14
CA ILE A 32 -15.31 -43.64 9.92
C ILE A 32 -14.46 -42.61 9.14
N GLY A 33 -15.08 -41.55 8.58
CA GLY A 33 -14.42 -40.51 7.77
C GLY A 33 -13.82 -39.40 8.61
N ILE A 34 -12.73 -38.82 8.11
CA ILE A 34 -12.14 -37.59 8.66
C ILE A 34 -12.49 -36.45 7.72
N GLN A 35 -13.12 -35.41 8.25
CA GLN A 35 -13.40 -34.16 7.51
C GLN A 35 -12.17 -33.28 7.44
N SER A 36 -12.02 -32.53 6.35
CA SER A 36 -10.90 -31.61 6.15
C SER A 36 -10.99 -30.36 7.04
N PHE A 37 -12.20 -30.00 7.49
CA PHE A 37 -12.48 -28.85 8.36
C PHE A 37 -13.79 -29.10 9.15
N PRO A 38 -13.96 -28.47 10.32
CA PRO A 38 -15.16 -28.62 11.13
C PRO A 38 -16.35 -27.88 10.53
N ASP A 39 -17.55 -28.25 10.94
CA ASP A 39 -18.75 -27.46 10.66
C ASP A 39 -18.60 -26.05 11.26
N ILE A 40 -19.10 -25.03 10.55
CA ILE A 40 -19.05 -23.63 11.00
C ILE A 40 -19.77 -23.42 12.35
N HIS A 41 -20.79 -24.23 12.62
CA HIS A 41 -21.52 -24.23 13.90
C HIS A 41 -20.64 -24.63 15.09
N PHE A 42 -19.58 -25.42 14.86
CA PHE A 42 -18.59 -25.71 15.90
C PHE A 42 -17.83 -24.47 16.34
N LEU A 43 -17.62 -23.50 15.44
CA LEU A 43 -16.94 -22.26 15.68
C LEU A 43 -17.88 -21.13 16.14
N GLU A 44 -18.81 -21.43 17.05
CA GLU A 44 -19.83 -20.47 17.51
C GLU A 44 -19.27 -19.24 18.21
N THR A 45 -18.17 -19.42 18.97
CA THR A 45 -17.60 -18.33 19.75
C THR A 45 -16.48 -17.60 18.98
N ASP A 46 -16.34 -16.31 19.23
CA ASP A 46 -15.26 -15.50 18.67
C ASP A 46 -13.87 -16.08 19.01
N ALA A 47 -13.69 -16.58 20.22
CA ALA A 47 -12.45 -17.22 20.65
C ALA A 47 -12.10 -18.45 19.80
N LYS A 48 -13.10 -19.32 19.51
CA LYS A 48 -12.90 -20.50 18.65
C LYS A 48 -12.54 -20.09 17.21
N LYS A 49 -13.23 -19.10 16.64
CA LYS A 49 -12.95 -18.60 15.29
C LYS A 49 -11.52 -18.06 15.18
N ARG A 50 -11.08 -17.22 16.13
CA ARG A 50 -9.74 -16.68 16.19
C ARG A 50 -8.67 -17.76 16.35
N ALA A 51 -8.88 -18.70 17.26
CA ALA A 51 -7.95 -19.81 17.47
C ALA A 51 -7.82 -20.68 16.21
N TYR A 52 -8.94 -20.95 15.54
CA TYR A 52 -8.94 -21.70 14.30
C TYR A 52 -8.17 -20.98 13.19
N LEU A 53 -8.47 -19.70 12.96
CA LEU A 53 -7.74 -18.87 11.97
C LEU A 53 -6.24 -18.80 12.28
N ALA A 54 -5.87 -18.70 13.56
CA ALA A 54 -4.46 -18.72 13.97
C ALA A 54 -3.79 -20.06 13.61
N GLY A 55 -4.45 -21.19 13.88
CA GLY A 55 -3.96 -22.52 13.52
C GLY A 55 -3.81 -22.71 12.02
N VAL A 56 -4.79 -22.28 11.24
CA VAL A 56 -4.73 -22.32 9.77
C VAL A 56 -3.58 -21.46 9.26
N PHE A 57 -3.43 -20.25 9.75
CA PHE A 57 -2.35 -19.35 9.35
C PHE A 57 -0.97 -19.92 9.67
N LEU A 58 -0.79 -20.50 10.85
CA LEU A 58 0.47 -21.15 11.22
C LEU A 58 0.80 -22.38 10.36
N SER A 59 -0.20 -23.07 9.83
CA SER A 59 0.00 -24.28 9.01
C SER A 59 0.28 -23.99 7.54
N CYS A 60 -0.43 -23.04 6.94
CA CYS A 60 -0.40 -22.80 5.50
C CYS A 60 -0.40 -21.31 5.10
N GLY A 61 -0.28 -20.41 6.08
CA GLY A 61 -0.27 -18.98 5.87
C GLY A 61 1.12 -18.42 5.61
N SER A 62 1.13 -17.27 4.95
CA SER A 62 2.32 -16.45 4.73
C SER A 62 1.92 -14.98 4.69
N VAL A 63 2.78 -14.13 5.21
CA VAL A 63 2.66 -12.68 5.11
C VAL A 63 3.98 -12.10 4.63
N ASN A 64 3.91 -11.21 3.65
CA ASN A 64 5.10 -10.53 3.15
C ASN A 64 5.66 -9.57 4.21
N ASN A 65 7.00 -9.46 4.25
CA ASN A 65 7.62 -8.39 5.00
C ASN A 65 7.29 -7.04 4.34
N PRO A 66 6.63 -6.12 5.05
CA PRO A 66 6.25 -4.82 4.48
C PRO A 66 7.46 -3.93 4.14
N ASP A 67 8.66 -4.17 4.70
CA ASP A 67 9.87 -3.40 4.38
C ASP A 67 10.35 -3.64 2.94
N THR A 68 10.19 -4.84 2.43
CA THR A 68 10.79 -5.28 1.17
C THR A 68 9.79 -5.57 0.05
N SER A 69 8.51 -5.73 0.37
CA SER A 69 7.50 -6.19 -0.58
C SER A 69 6.18 -5.44 -0.44
N ASN A 70 5.30 -5.62 -1.44
CA ASN A 70 3.93 -5.16 -1.35
C ASN A 70 3.17 -5.91 -0.24
N TYR A 71 2.20 -5.25 0.37
CA TYR A 71 1.32 -5.86 1.36
C TYR A 71 0.58 -7.05 0.77
N HIS A 72 0.84 -8.22 1.32
CA HIS A 72 0.20 -9.47 0.90
C HIS A 72 0.23 -10.48 2.03
N LEU A 73 -0.94 -11.01 2.34
CA LEU A 73 -1.12 -12.16 3.24
C LEU A 73 -1.88 -13.21 2.47
N GLU A 74 -1.42 -14.45 2.52
CA GLU A 74 -2.09 -15.56 1.85
C GLU A 74 -2.13 -16.82 2.72
N MET A 75 -3.17 -17.63 2.52
CA MET A 75 -3.29 -19.00 3.03
C MET A 75 -3.59 -19.92 1.86
N SER A 76 -2.79 -20.99 1.70
CA SER A 76 -2.80 -21.84 0.51
C SER A 76 -3.19 -23.26 0.86
N VAL A 77 -4.33 -23.72 0.36
CA VAL A 77 -4.90 -25.04 0.63
C VAL A 77 -5.18 -25.81 -0.66
N ASN A 78 -5.44 -27.12 -0.57
CA ASN A 78 -5.64 -27.96 -1.75
C ASN A 78 -7.11 -28.03 -2.19
N GLU A 79 -8.06 -27.86 -1.29
CA GLU A 79 -9.48 -28.08 -1.50
C GLU A 79 -10.24 -26.76 -1.63
N PRO A 80 -11.10 -26.58 -2.64
CA PRO A 80 -11.84 -25.33 -2.84
C PRO A 80 -12.85 -25.07 -1.72
N GLU A 81 -13.50 -26.11 -1.19
CA GLU A 81 -14.46 -26.01 -0.10
C GLU A 81 -13.78 -25.48 1.16
N TYR A 82 -12.59 -26.00 1.46
CA TYR A 82 -11.80 -25.54 2.61
C TYR A 82 -11.33 -24.08 2.42
N ALA A 83 -10.95 -23.71 1.21
CA ALA A 83 -10.59 -22.32 0.92
C ALA A 83 -11.78 -21.37 1.09
N SER A 84 -12.99 -21.78 0.64
CA SER A 84 -14.23 -21.01 0.83
C SER A 84 -14.55 -20.84 2.30
N PHE A 85 -14.44 -21.92 3.09
CA PHE A 85 -14.65 -21.89 4.53
C PHE A 85 -13.71 -20.90 5.24
N ILE A 86 -12.40 -20.93 4.91
CA ILE A 86 -11.42 -19.98 5.45
C ILE A 86 -11.79 -18.54 5.06
N MET A 87 -12.16 -18.31 3.81
CA MET A 87 -12.55 -16.99 3.31
C MET A 87 -13.79 -16.45 4.03
N GLU A 88 -14.81 -17.26 4.22
CA GLU A 88 -16.03 -16.90 4.96
C GLU A 88 -15.70 -16.56 6.41
N LEU A 89 -14.87 -17.38 7.06
CA LEU A 89 -14.45 -17.15 8.43
C LEU A 89 -13.65 -15.85 8.59
N MET A 90 -12.77 -15.53 7.65
CA MET A 90 -12.07 -14.26 7.61
C MET A 90 -13.04 -13.08 7.41
N ASN A 91 -14.04 -13.24 6.57
CA ASN A 91 -15.01 -12.20 6.26
C ASN A 91 -16.03 -11.96 7.39
N CYS A 92 -16.13 -12.87 8.37
CA CYS A 92 -16.81 -12.56 9.65
C CYS A 92 -16.16 -11.39 10.41
N TYR A 93 -14.90 -11.07 10.11
CA TYR A 93 -14.14 -9.93 10.66
C TYR A 93 -14.04 -8.76 9.69
N ASP A 94 -14.90 -8.67 8.69
CA ASP A 94 -14.90 -7.61 7.68
C ASP A 94 -13.54 -7.43 6.96
N LEU A 95 -12.82 -8.54 6.76
CA LEU A 95 -11.48 -8.50 6.16
C LEU A 95 -11.51 -8.39 4.63
N HIS A 96 -12.65 -8.65 3.99
CA HIS A 96 -12.81 -8.67 2.54
C HIS A 96 -11.80 -9.59 1.83
N ALA A 97 -11.56 -10.75 2.43
CA ALA A 97 -10.70 -11.78 1.88
C ALA A 97 -11.22 -12.27 0.52
N LYS A 98 -10.30 -12.53 -0.38
CA LYS A 98 -10.58 -13.04 -1.73
C LYS A 98 -9.91 -14.38 -1.92
N MET A 99 -10.48 -15.20 -2.82
CA MET A 99 -9.92 -16.49 -3.19
C MET A 99 -9.57 -16.54 -4.66
N ILE A 100 -8.47 -17.21 -4.99
CA ILE A 100 -8.03 -17.49 -6.35
C ILE A 100 -7.47 -18.90 -6.46
N LYS A 101 -7.70 -19.55 -7.59
CA LYS A 101 -7.01 -20.80 -7.93
C LYS A 101 -5.65 -20.50 -8.53
N ARG A 102 -4.60 -21.08 -7.95
CA ARG A 102 -3.21 -20.91 -8.40
C ARG A 102 -2.58 -22.28 -8.58
N ARG A 103 -2.40 -22.72 -9.84
CA ARG A 103 -1.95 -24.08 -10.16
C ARG A 103 -2.90 -25.12 -9.54
N ASN A 104 -2.39 -25.98 -8.66
CA ASN A 104 -3.15 -27.04 -8.00
C ASN A 104 -3.60 -26.67 -6.59
N LYS A 105 -3.60 -25.39 -6.24
CA LYS A 105 -3.99 -24.90 -4.91
C LYS A 105 -5.00 -23.77 -5.00
N TYR A 106 -5.74 -23.59 -3.93
CA TYR A 106 -6.62 -22.46 -3.72
C TYR A 106 -5.98 -21.55 -2.68
N VAL A 107 -5.90 -20.26 -2.99
CA VAL A 107 -5.24 -19.26 -2.16
C VAL A 107 -6.25 -18.23 -1.72
N VAL A 108 -6.46 -18.14 -0.42
CA VAL A 108 -7.22 -17.07 0.23
C VAL A 108 -6.25 -15.96 0.60
N TYR A 109 -6.53 -14.71 0.24
CA TYR A 109 -5.55 -13.64 0.39
C TYR A 109 -6.15 -12.29 0.76
N LEU A 110 -5.31 -11.45 1.37
CA LEU A 110 -5.50 -10.03 1.64
C LEU A 110 -4.39 -9.21 0.98
N LYS A 111 -4.74 -8.01 0.48
CA LYS A 111 -3.78 -7.05 -0.10
C LYS A 111 -3.79 -5.69 0.59
N SER A 112 -4.83 -5.38 1.37
CA SER A 112 -4.89 -4.15 2.14
C SER A 112 -4.02 -4.25 3.38
N ALA A 113 -3.12 -3.28 3.58
CA ALA A 113 -2.30 -3.19 4.79
C ALA A 113 -3.15 -3.16 6.06
N GLU A 114 -4.24 -2.40 6.06
CA GLU A 114 -5.18 -2.29 7.16
C GLU A 114 -5.81 -3.65 7.49
N LYS A 115 -6.36 -4.34 6.49
CA LYS A 115 -7.01 -5.64 6.68
C LYS A 115 -6.03 -6.75 7.10
N ILE A 116 -4.77 -6.67 6.68
CA ILE A 116 -3.71 -7.56 7.17
C ILE A 116 -3.43 -7.27 8.65
N GLY A 117 -3.34 -6.01 9.04
CA GLY A 117 -3.19 -5.61 10.45
C GLY A 117 -4.37 -6.10 11.30
N ASP A 118 -5.61 -5.96 10.81
CA ASP A 118 -6.82 -6.45 11.48
C ASP A 118 -6.81 -7.97 11.65
N PHE A 119 -6.41 -8.70 10.61
CA PHE A 119 -6.24 -10.15 10.69
C PHE A 119 -5.20 -10.56 11.74
N LEU A 120 -4.03 -9.95 11.73
CA LEU A 120 -2.97 -10.25 12.70
C LEU A 120 -3.41 -9.94 14.14
N ARG A 121 -4.20 -8.86 14.35
CA ARG A 121 -4.82 -8.57 15.65
C ARG A 121 -5.84 -9.64 16.04
N ALA A 122 -6.68 -10.05 15.11
CA ALA A 122 -7.71 -11.05 15.34
C ALA A 122 -7.09 -12.38 15.81
N ILE A 123 -5.99 -12.84 15.22
CA ILE A 123 -5.31 -14.08 15.62
C ILE A 123 -4.35 -13.93 16.82
N GLY A 124 -4.30 -12.74 17.43
CA GLY A 124 -3.48 -12.50 18.63
C GLY A 124 -1.97 -12.33 18.37
N ALA A 125 -1.54 -12.01 17.15
CA ALA A 125 -0.13 -11.83 16.79
C ALA A 125 0.40 -10.43 17.17
N SER A 126 0.21 -9.99 18.42
CA SER A 126 0.41 -8.61 18.89
C SER A 126 1.79 -8.03 18.59
N GLN A 127 2.86 -8.80 18.78
CA GLN A 127 4.23 -8.35 18.47
C GLN A 127 4.43 -8.10 16.97
N SER A 128 3.90 -8.99 16.14
CA SER A 128 3.98 -8.86 14.67
C SER A 128 3.15 -7.69 14.17
N VAL A 129 1.98 -7.43 14.80
CA VAL A 129 1.14 -6.27 14.50
C VAL A 129 1.89 -4.97 14.76
N MET A 130 2.56 -4.83 15.91
CA MET A 130 3.29 -3.62 16.25
C MET A 130 4.35 -3.30 15.19
N ASN A 131 5.19 -4.27 14.86
CA ASN A 131 6.22 -4.11 13.84
C ASN A 131 5.63 -3.79 12.46
N PHE A 132 4.55 -4.48 12.08
CA PHE A 132 3.86 -4.25 10.82
C PHE A 132 3.29 -2.83 10.71
N GLU A 133 2.65 -2.33 11.78
CA GLU A 133 2.06 -0.99 11.81
C GLU A 133 3.14 0.11 11.80
N MET A 134 4.25 -0.07 12.50
CA MET A 134 5.37 0.88 12.44
C MET A 134 5.89 1.01 11.02
N THR A 135 6.19 -0.10 10.34
CA THR A 135 6.63 -0.08 8.95
C THR A 135 5.59 0.55 8.01
N ARG A 136 4.29 0.31 8.25
CA ARG A 136 3.21 0.92 7.47
C ARG A 136 3.20 2.44 7.59
N ILE A 137 3.40 2.96 8.80
CA ILE A 137 3.48 4.41 9.06
C ILE A 137 4.70 5.01 8.34
N ASP A 138 5.87 4.41 8.50
CA ASP A 138 7.11 4.88 7.89
C ASP A 138 7.01 4.95 6.36
N ARG A 139 6.46 3.91 5.73
CA ARG A 139 6.21 3.90 4.28
C ARG A 139 5.19 4.94 3.84
N SER A 140 4.13 5.14 4.63
CA SER A 140 3.12 6.16 4.34
C SER A 140 3.73 7.57 4.39
N MET A 141 4.56 7.85 5.39
CA MET A 141 5.28 9.11 5.50
C MET A 141 6.24 9.33 4.33
N ALA A 142 7.07 8.33 4.01
CA ALA A 142 8.00 8.41 2.87
C ALA A 142 7.27 8.65 1.55
N ASN A 143 6.15 7.96 1.31
CA ASN A 143 5.33 8.17 0.12
C ASN A 143 4.73 9.58 0.06
N THR A 144 4.32 10.14 1.19
CA THR A 144 3.78 11.51 1.28
C THR A 144 4.87 12.53 0.93
N VAL A 145 6.06 12.39 1.52
CA VAL A 145 7.22 13.26 1.22
C VAL A 145 7.60 13.18 -0.26
N ASN A 146 7.66 11.96 -0.82
CA ASN A 146 7.95 11.78 -2.24
C ASN A 146 6.91 12.43 -3.16
N ARG A 147 5.62 12.39 -2.79
CA ARG A 147 4.56 13.08 -3.55
C ARG A 147 4.71 14.59 -3.51
N TRP A 148 5.04 15.16 -2.36
CA TRP A 148 5.31 16.59 -2.24
C TRP A 148 6.50 17.00 -3.09
N ASN A 149 7.64 16.32 -2.94
CA ASN A 149 8.82 16.60 -3.76
C ASN A 149 8.53 16.50 -5.26
N ASN A 150 7.81 15.49 -5.70
CA ASN A 150 7.43 15.35 -7.11
C ASN A 150 6.50 16.48 -7.58
N CYS A 151 5.61 16.97 -6.72
CA CYS A 151 4.74 18.10 -7.02
C CYS A 151 5.57 19.39 -7.17
N ASP A 152 6.47 19.64 -6.23
CA ASP A 152 7.33 20.84 -6.25
C ASP A 152 8.23 20.85 -7.48
N ILE A 153 8.90 19.74 -7.78
CA ILE A 153 9.73 19.60 -9.01
C ILE A 153 8.89 19.83 -10.28
N ALA A 154 7.67 19.25 -10.35
CA ALA A 154 6.81 19.44 -11.51
C ALA A 154 6.35 20.90 -11.67
N ASN A 155 6.10 21.60 -10.57
CA ASN A 155 5.74 23.02 -10.59
C ASN A 155 6.94 23.89 -11.02
N GLU A 156 8.12 23.60 -10.51
CA GLU A 156 9.37 24.29 -10.89
C GLU A 156 9.66 24.11 -12.39
N VAL A 157 9.59 22.87 -12.90
CA VAL A 157 9.77 22.60 -14.35
C VAL A 157 8.77 23.37 -15.20
N LYS A 158 7.50 23.43 -14.78
CA LYS A 158 6.48 24.22 -15.51
C LYS A 158 6.78 25.72 -15.48
N ALA A 159 7.19 26.25 -14.34
CA ALA A 159 7.56 27.66 -14.20
C ALA A 159 8.75 28.01 -15.09
N MET A 160 9.81 27.20 -15.08
CA MET A 160 10.97 27.36 -15.95
C MET A 160 10.63 27.31 -17.44
N SER A 161 9.79 26.33 -17.85
CA SER A 161 9.37 26.21 -19.24
C SER A 161 8.57 27.43 -19.69
N ALA A 162 7.67 27.95 -18.84
CA ALA A 162 6.90 29.14 -19.13
C ALA A 162 7.81 30.40 -19.22
N SER A 163 8.77 30.52 -18.29
CA SER A 163 9.73 31.60 -18.31
C SER A 163 10.59 31.61 -19.62
N THR A 164 11.09 30.43 -19.99
CA THR A 164 11.87 30.26 -21.22
C THR A 164 11.07 30.70 -22.45
N ALA A 165 9.84 30.24 -22.61
CA ALA A 165 8.96 30.64 -23.70
C ALA A 165 8.70 32.14 -23.71
N GLN A 166 8.45 32.77 -22.55
CA GLN A 166 8.26 34.22 -22.43
C GLN A 166 9.51 35.00 -22.85
N ILE A 167 10.69 34.54 -22.46
CA ILE A 167 11.97 35.18 -22.85
C ILE A 167 12.19 35.08 -24.35
N GLU A 168 11.90 33.93 -24.98
CA GLU A 168 11.97 33.73 -26.42
C GLU A 168 11.01 34.68 -27.17
N ASP A 169 9.78 34.79 -26.69
CA ASP A 169 8.76 35.69 -27.26
C ASP A 169 9.18 37.18 -27.14
N ILE A 170 9.68 37.57 -25.96
CA ILE A 170 10.17 38.94 -25.73
C ILE A 170 11.37 39.24 -26.65
N ALA A 171 12.33 38.33 -26.74
CA ALA A 171 13.49 38.49 -27.64
C ALA A 171 13.08 38.62 -29.11
N TYR A 172 12.07 37.81 -29.53
CA TYR A 172 11.50 37.92 -30.88
C TYR A 172 10.85 39.29 -31.14
N ILE A 173 10.08 39.83 -30.18
CA ILE A 173 9.48 41.17 -30.29
C ILE A 173 10.57 42.24 -30.42
N ILE A 174 11.62 42.17 -29.60
CA ILE A 174 12.74 43.12 -29.62
C ILE A 174 13.42 43.09 -30.98
N ASP A 175 13.69 41.91 -31.56
CA ASP A 175 14.37 41.76 -32.86
C ASP A 175 13.53 42.28 -34.03
N LYS A 176 12.22 42.06 -34.03
CA LYS A 176 11.35 42.37 -35.17
C LYS A 176 10.79 43.76 -35.18
N VAL A 177 10.38 44.31 -34.03
CA VAL A 177 9.61 45.53 -33.95
C VAL A 177 10.10 46.53 -32.90
N GLY A 178 11.03 46.11 -32.05
CA GLY A 178 11.53 46.89 -30.92
C GLY A 178 10.61 46.83 -29.71
N ILE A 179 11.20 47.00 -28.52
CA ILE A 179 10.45 46.92 -27.24
C ILE A 179 9.52 48.13 -27.02
N GLU A 180 9.74 49.21 -27.75
CA GLU A 180 8.99 50.46 -27.67
C GLU A 180 7.52 50.32 -28.16
N ILE A 181 7.23 49.27 -28.88
CA ILE A 181 5.87 48.95 -29.32
C ILE A 181 4.94 48.56 -28.15
N LEU A 182 5.53 48.07 -27.06
CA LEU A 182 4.82 47.69 -25.87
C LEU A 182 4.44 48.91 -25.03
N ASP A 183 3.26 48.87 -24.43
CA ASP A 183 2.89 49.87 -23.43
C ASP A 183 3.83 49.84 -22.23
N ASP A 184 3.89 50.91 -21.45
CA ASP A 184 4.84 51.09 -20.37
C ASP A 184 4.77 49.95 -19.30
N LYS A 185 3.56 49.45 -18.99
CA LYS A 185 3.38 48.39 -18.04
C LYS A 185 3.93 47.05 -18.57
N THR A 186 3.55 46.67 -19.78
CA THR A 186 3.99 45.43 -20.43
C THR A 186 5.51 45.46 -20.69
N ARG A 187 6.05 46.65 -21.09
CA ARG A 187 7.49 46.84 -21.28
C ARG A 187 8.26 46.59 -19.98
N THR A 188 7.80 47.17 -18.87
CA THR A 188 8.45 47.00 -17.57
C THR A 188 8.45 45.54 -17.14
N VAL A 189 7.32 44.83 -17.30
CA VAL A 189 7.23 43.39 -16.97
C VAL A 189 8.15 42.55 -17.86
N ALA A 190 8.23 42.86 -19.16
CA ALA A 190 9.11 42.17 -20.10
C ALA A 190 10.59 42.34 -19.72
N LEU A 191 11.02 43.55 -19.36
CA LEU A 191 12.39 43.82 -18.91
C LEU A 191 12.69 43.08 -17.59
N LEU A 192 11.76 43.10 -16.62
CA LEU A 192 11.90 42.36 -15.38
C LEU A 192 12.06 40.85 -15.62
N ARG A 193 11.32 40.27 -16.58
CA ARG A 193 11.45 38.87 -16.96
C ARG A 193 12.80 38.54 -17.56
N LEU A 194 13.37 39.42 -18.40
CA LEU A 194 14.72 39.25 -18.97
C LEU A 194 15.80 39.33 -17.91
N GLU A 195 15.63 40.21 -16.93
CA GLU A 195 16.59 40.39 -15.82
C GLU A 195 16.51 39.23 -14.79
N ASN A 196 15.33 38.60 -14.65
CA ASN A 196 15.07 37.61 -13.63
C ASN A 196 14.37 36.36 -14.24
N PRO A 197 15.12 35.58 -15.05
CA PRO A 197 14.54 34.42 -15.75
C PRO A 197 14.06 33.31 -14.83
N GLU A 198 14.61 33.21 -13.63
CA GLU A 198 14.27 32.13 -12.65
C GLU A 198 13.04 32.43 -11.81
N LEU A 199 12.59 33.69 -11.74
CA LEU A 199 11.44 34.06 -10.90
C LEU A 199 10.13 33.44 -11.41
N THR A 200 9.31 32.97 -10.49
CA THR A 200 7.92 32.60 -10.79
C THR A 200 7.09 33.84 -11.17
N LEU A 201 5.91 33.65 -11.76
CA LEU A 201 5.01 34.76 -12.08
C LEU A 201 4.59 35.57 -10.85
N ASN A 202 4.41 34.90 -9.71
CA ASN A 202 4.06 35.60 -8.46
C ASN A 202 5.22 36.44 -7.95
N GLU A 203 6.42 35.91 -7.91
CA GLU A 203 7.63 36.65 -7.51
C GLU A 203 7.92 37.83 -8.46
N LEU A 204 7.67 37.63 -9.75
CA LEU A 204 7.79 38.71 -10.74
C LEU A 204 6.77 39.84 -10.49
N ALA A 205 5.53 39.46 -10.15
CA ALA A 205 4.47 40.41 -9.78
C ALA A 205 4.81 41.19 -8.51
N ASP A 206 5.38 40.51 -7.50
CA ASP A 206 5.85 41.15 -6.27
C ASP A 206 7.02 42.11 -6.56
N THR A 207 7.95 41.73 -7.40
CA THR A 207 9.09 42.59 -7.81
C THR A 207 8.59 43.82 -8.57
N TYR A 208 7.63 43.63 -9.48
CA TYR A 208 6.98 44.75 -10.18
C TYR A 208 6.31 45.73 -9.21
N TYR A 209 5.57 45.18 -8.22
CA TYR A 209 4.90 45.98 -7.19
C TYR A 209 5.91 46.78 -6.36
N GLN A 210 7.02 46.16 -5.97
CA GLN A 210 8.09 46.87 -5.23
C GLN A 210 8.73 48.02 -6.01
N GLN A 211 8.87 47.88 -7.33
CA GLN A 211 9.46 48.92 -8.18
C GLN A 211 8.49 50.04 -8.56
N THR A 212 7.22 49.73 -8.78
CA THR A 212 6.25 50.67 -9.35
C THR A 212 5.14 51.13 -8.40
N GLY A 213 4.94 50.40 -7.28
CA GLY A 213 3.80 50.59 -6.39
C GLY A 213 2.43 50.17 -6.98
N GLN A 214 2.45 49.49 -8.14
CA GLN A 214 1.25 49.05 -8.83
C GLN A 214 1.12 47.53 -8.89
N THR A 215 -0.11 47.03 -8.83
CA THR A 215 -0.35 45.59 -8.97
C THR A 215 -0.55 45.18 -10.42
N ILE A 216 -0.08 43.97 -10.76
CA ILE A 216 -0.38 43.30 -12.03
C ILE A 216 -1.61 42.42 -11.79
N SER A 217 -2.69 42.68 -12.49
CA SER A 217 -3.88 41.83 -12.50
C SER A 217 -3.84 40.88 -13.70
#